data_1c6f364bbd1418e66bf395b5e943d2c7
#
_entry.id   1c6f364bbd1418e66bf395b5e943d2c7
#
_cell.length_a   1.000
_cell.length_b   1.000
_cell.length_c   1.000
_cell.angle_alpha   90.00
_cell.angle_beta   90.00
_cell.angle_gamma   90.00
#
_symmetry.space_group_name_H-M   'P 1'
#
loop_
_entity.id
_entity.type
_entity.pdbx_description
1 polymer ?
#
loop_
_entity_poly.entity_id
_entity_poly.type
_entity_poly.pdbx_seq_one_letter_code
_entity_poly.pdbx_strand_id
1 'polypeptide(L)'
;LLSAHTYAQGNARGNIGESPYNVIRHWADPFQEFGFGFGGNSGVWAESPDRIIITQRGETVLPFPIPDDFPGYAGALGINVLRETNRRTWQNCLYVVNGDGEPIEIWDHLDYLCEGSDGPGPHRIRISPYDPENRIWLVHETFHQIYVISNDGSEVLATYGEKLVPGDDETHFGRPQDIAFLPDGRILIADGLDNHRVMIM
;
A
#
# COMPACT_ATOMS: atom_id res chain seq x y z
N LEU A 1 31.61 10.37 4.98
CA LEU A 1 31.78 9.51 3.79
C LEU A 1 30.40 9.22 3.25
N LEU A 2 29.96 9.99 2.23
CA LEU A 2 28.74 9.77 1.49
C LEU A 2 28.89 8.44 0.71
N SER A 3 28.12 7.44 1.08
CA SER A 3 27.93 6.22 0.31
C SER A 3 27.16 6.58 -0.95
N ALA A 4 27.82 6.71 -2.07
CA ALA A 4 27.19 6.83 -3.37
C ALA A 4 26.58 5.45 -3.72
N HIS A 5 25.27 5.29 -3.54
CA HIS A 5 24.56 4.16 -4.07
C HIS A 5 24.58 4.24 -5.60
N THR A 6 25.39 3.40 -6.23
CA THR A 6 25.36 3.20 -7.68
C THR A 6 24.13 2.37 -8.03
N TYR A 7 23.02 3.04 -8.33
CA TYR A 7 21.83 2.38 -8.85
C TYR A 7 22.11 1.83 -10.25
N ALA A 8 21.90 0.53 -10.43
CA ALA A 8 21.92 -0.07 -11.76
C ALA A 8 20.72 0.46 -12.56
N GLN A 9 20.97 1.33 -13.54
CA GLN A 9 19.95 1.82 -14.47
C GLN A 9 19.45 0.66 -15.32
N GLY A 10 18.25 0.20 -15.03
CA GLY A 10 17.51 -0.73 -15.88
C GLY A 10 16.56 0.06 -16.78
N ASN A 11 16.80 0.06 -18.08
CA ASN A 11 15.86 0.66 -19.03
C ASN A 11 14.61 -0.23 -19.13
N ALA A 12 13.46 0.28 -18.70
CA ALA A 12 12.18 -0.34 -19.00
C ALA A 12 11.90 -0.18 -20.50
N ARG A 13 11.87 -1.28 -21.26
CA ARG A 13 11.56 -1.27 -22.69
C ARG A 13 10.11 -1.66 -22.90
N GLY A 14 9.32 -0.73 -23.43
CA GLY A 14 7.99 -0.98 -23.96
C GLY A 14 8.01 -1.10 -25.48
N ASN A 15 6.89 -1.54 -26.09
CA ASN A 15 6.74 -1.66 -27.55
C ASN A 15 6.73 -0.32 -28.30
N ILE A 16 6.83 0.80 -27.62
CA ILE A 16 6.74 2.18 -28.14
C ILE A 16 8.04 2.99 -28.02
N GLY A 17 9.19 2.33 -27.82
CA GLY A 17 10.50 2.98 -27.73
C GLY A 17 11.11 2.98 -26.33
N GLU A 18 12.09 3.82 -26.11
CA GLU A 18 12.76 3.96 -24.82
C GLU A 18 11.81 4.64 -23.82
N SER A 19 11.73 4.08 -22.60
CA SER A 19 10.97 4.73 -21.53
C SER A 19 11.63 6.05 -21.13
N PRO A 20 10.86 7.14 -20.99
CA PRO A 20 11.38 8.39 -20.44
C PRO A 20 11.68 8.31 -18.94
N TYR A 21 11.37 7.17 -18.29
CA TYR A 21 11.54 6.96 -16.87
C TYR A 21 12.71 6.02 -16.58
N ASN A 22 13.43 6.30 -15.51
CA ASN A 22 14.44 5.41 -14.96
C ASN A 22 13.82 4.61 -13.81
N VAL A 23 14.09 3.30 -13.79
CA VAL A 23 13.69 2.44 -12.68
C VAL A 23 14.78 2.45 -11.63
N ILE A 24 14.47 2.95 -10.45
CA ILE A 24 15.33 2.86 -9.26
C ILE A 24 14.91 1.61 -8.49
N ARG A 25 15.78 0.60 -8.49
CA ARG A 25 15.52 -0.63 -7.74
C ARG A 25 15.86 -0.44 -6.27
N HIS A 26 15.05 -1.05 -5.40
CA HIS A 26 15.26 -1.01 -3.95
C HIS A 26 15.34 0.44 -3.42
N TRP A 27 14.46 1.31 -3.96
CA TRP A 27 14.46 2.73 -3.63
C TRP A 27 14.04 2.99 -2.17
N ALA A 28 13.01 2.31 -1.66
CA ALA A 28 12.62 2.47 -0.27
C ALA A 28 13.57 1.68 0.63
N ASP A 29 14.12 2.33 1.64
CA ASP A 29 15.03 1.69 2.59
C ASP A 29 14.28 0.70 3.49
N PRO A 30 14.79 -0.53 3.65
CA PRO A 30 14.20 -1.50 4.55
C PRO A 30 14.25 -1.04 6.01
N PHE A 31 13.12 -1.16 6.70
CA PHE A 31 12.98 -0.82 8.13
C PHE A 31 12.49 -2.01 8.97
N GLN A 32 12.27 -3.15 8.33
CA GLN A 32 11.77 -4.35 8.99
C GLN A 32 12.77 -4.91 9.98
N GLU A 33 12.25 -5.52 11.03
CA GLU A 33 13.08 -6.27 11.98
C GLU A 33 13.72 -7.50 11.34
N PHE A 34 14.78 -8.01 11.97
CA PHE A 34 15.46 -9.22 11.50
C PHE A 34 14.48 -10.40 11.36
N GLY A 35 14.49 -11.03 10.20
CA GLY A 35 13.60 -12.13 9.88
C GLY A 35 12.37 -11.73 9.08
N PHE A 36 12.21 -10.43 8.81
CA PHE A 36 11.12 -9.90 8.00
C PHE A 36 11.63 -9.11 6.80
N GLY A 37 10.79 -8.95 5.82
CA GLY A 37 11.01 -8.13 4.64
C GLY A 37 9.72 -7.48 4.18
N PHE A 38 9.82 -6.51 3.27
CA PHE A 38 8.65 -5.88 2.71
C PHE A 38 7.66 -6.92 2.18
N GLY A 39 6.41 -6.75 2.50
CA GLY A 39 5.29 -7.45 1.87
C GLY A 39 4.96 -6.86 0.51
N GLY A 40 3.77 -7.21 -0.01
CA GLY A 40 3.28 -6.64 -1.26
C GLY A 40 2.84 -5.18 -1.06
N ASN A 41 3.59 -4.21 -1.59
CA ASN A 41 3.17 -2.82 -1.62
C ASN A 41 2.02 -2.66 -2.63
N SER A 42 0.86 -2.22 -2.16
CA SER A 42 -0.37 -2.22 -2.94
C SER A 42 -0.90 -0.82 -3.28
N GLY A 43 -0.62 0.16 -2.45
CA GLY A 43 -1.02 1.54 -2.67
C GLY A 43 0.12 2.51 -2.38
N VAL A 44 0.19 3.57 -3.17
CA VAL A 44 1.14 4.66 -3.00
C VAL A 44 0.45 5.97 -3.30
N TRP A 45 0.77 6.98 -2.50
CA TRP A 45 0.36 8.36 -2.72
C TRP A 45 1.50 9.31 -2.41
N ALA A 46 2.00 10.01 -3.40
CA ALA A 46 2.97 11.08 -3.23
C ALA A 46 2.23 12.39 -2.97
N GLU A 47 2.17 12.81 -1.72
CA GLU A 47 1.58 14.09 -1.34
C GLU A 47 2.53 15.24 -1.68
N SER A 48 3.82 15.00 -1.47
CA SER A 48 4.91 15.88 -1.89
C SER A 48 6.14 15.03 -2.26
N PRO A 49 7.20 15.64 -2.83
CA PRO A 49 8.46 14.92 -3.06
C PRO A 49 9.05 14.29 -1.80
N ASP A 50 8.80 14.89 -0.64
CA ASP A 50 9.39 14.48 0.64
C ASP A 50 8.39 13.77 1.57
N ARG A 51 7.17 13.48 1.09
CA ARG A 51 6.15 12.77 1.85
C ARG A 51 5.34 11.85 0.95
N ILE A 52 5.68 10.57 0.99
CA ILE A 52 5.11 9.54 0.16
C ILE A 52 4.53 8.45 1.07
N ILE A 53 3.20 8.35 1.07
CA ILE A 53 2.44 7.41 1.90
C ILE A 53 2.32 6.10 1.13
N ILE A 54 2.66 5.01 1.79
CA ILE A 54 2.63 3.67 1.20
C ILE A 54 1.81 2.74 2.08
N THR A 55 0.99 1.90 1.45
CA THR A 55 0.39 0.75 2.12
C THR A 55 1.00 -0.54 1.62
N GLN A 56 1.33 -1.42 2.55
CA GLN A 56 1.76 -2.78 2.25
C GLN A 56 0.81 -3.82 2.85
N ARG A 57 0.87 -5.01 2.30
CA ARG A 57 0.05 -6.15 2.74
C ARG A 57 0.75 -6.92 3.85
N GLY A 58 1.09 -6.20 4.93
CA GLY A 58 1.91 -6.71 6.03
C GLY A 58 3.34 -7.02 5.61
N GLU A 59 4.10 -7.61 6.51
CA GLU A 59 5.48 -8.03 6.27
C GLU A 59 5.59 -9.52 5.97
N THR A 60 6.55 -9.89 5.15
CA THR A 60 6.83 -11.28 4.80
C THR A 60 7.85 -11.86 5.76
N VAL A 61 7.53 -12.98 6.41
CA VAL A 61 8.50 -13.75 7.19
C VAL A 61 9.50 -14.41 6.25
N LEU A 62 10.78 -14.13 6.44
CA LEU A 62 11.85 -14.61 5.60
C LEU A 62 12.24 -16.05 5.96
N PRO A 63 12.66 -16.88 4.98
CA PRO A 63 13.22 -18.20 5.24
C PRO A 63 14.63 -18.06 5.84
N PHE A 64 15.03 -19.02 6.66
CA PHE A 64 16.41 -19.11 7.16
C PHE A 64 17.20 -20.20 6.41
N PRO A 65 18.52 -19.98 6.21
CA PRO A 65 19.29 -18.80 6.53
C PRO A 65 19.02 -17.63 5.56
N ILE A 66 19.05 -16.40 6.08
CA ILE A 66 18.95 -15.19 5.26
C ILE A 66 20.36 -14.90 4.71
N PRO A 67 20.53 -14.68 3.39
CA PRO A 67 21.82 -14.29 2.81
C PRO A 67 22.36 -12.98 3.41
N ASP A 68 23.67 -12.89 3.59
CA ASP A 68 24.32 -11.70 4.17
C ASP A 68 24.13 -10.44 3.30
N ASP A 69 23.90 -10.61 2.00
CA ASP A 69 23.65 -9.55 1.02
C ASP A 69 22.16 -9.30 0.74
N PHE A 70 21.28 -9.79 1.61
CA PHE A 70 19.83 -9.62 1.43
C PHE A 70 19.42 -8.13 1.47
N PRO A 71 18.80 -7.61 0.41
CA PRO A 71 18.49 -6.18 0.29
C PRO A 71 17.20 -5.74 0.99
N GLY A 72 16.61 -6.56 1.87
CA GLY A 72 15.36 -6.26 2.59
C GLY A 72 14.06 -6.57 1.82
N TYR A 73 14.14 -6.97 0.56
CA TYR A 73 12.97 -7.24 -0.28
C TYR A 73 12.80 -8.74 -0.50
N ALA A 74 11.74 -9.32 0.01
CA ALA A 74 11.49 -10.77 -0.09
C ALA A 74 11.53 -11.29 -1.54
N GLY A 75 11.12 -10.48 -2.51
CA GLY A 75 11.22 -10.80 -3.93
C GLY A 75 12.63 -11.04 -4.45
N ALA A 76 13.66 -10.53 -3.78
CA ALA A 76 15.06 -10.77 -4.13
C ALA A 76 15.48 -12.24 -3.86
N LEU A 77 14.79 -12.93 -2.97
CA LEU A 77 15.01 -14.36 -2.69
C LEU A 77 14.30 -15.29 -3.69
N GLY A 78 13.55 -14.71 -4.62
CA GLY A 78 12.85 -15.41 -5.69
C GLY A 78 11.37 -15.62 -5.43
N ILE A 79 10.64 -15.90 -6.51
CA ILE A 79 9.17 -16.01 -6.49
C ILE A 79 8.66 -17.16 -5.60
N ASN A 80 9.44 -18.22 -5.44
CA ASN A 80 9.05 -19.36 -4.63
C ASN A 80 8.97 -19.00 -3.15
N VAL A 81 9.86 -18.15 -2.66
CA VAL A 81 9.83 -17.65 -1.28
C VAL A 81 8.52 -16.93 -1.01
N LEU A 82 8.06 -16.10 -1.94
CA LEU A 82 6.78 -15.41 -1.82
C LEU A 82 5.57 -16.35 -1.84
N ARG A 83 5.69 -17.51 -2.46
CA ARG A 83 4.62 -18.52 -2.54
C ARG A 83 4.60 -19.45 -1.35
N GLU A 84 5.76 -19.86 -0.86
CA GLU A 84 5.90 -20.79 0.27
C GLU A 84 5.67 -20.09 1.61
N THR A 85 6.00 -18.83 1.67
CA THR A 85 5.79 -18.00 2.87
C THR A 85 4.41 -17.34 2.85
N ASN A 86 3.33 -18.08 2.83
CA ASN A 86 2.02 -17.55 3.28
C ASN A 86 2.09 -17.04 4.76
N ARG A 87 3.29 -16.80 5.24
CA ARG A 87 3.63 -16.31 6.57
C ARG A 87 3.75 -14.80 6.52
N ARG A 88 2.62 -14.17 6.25
CA ARG A 88 2.50 -12.74 6.35
C ARG A 88 2.14 -12.37 7.78
N THR A 89 2.81 -11.38 8.33
CA THR A 89 2.46 -10.74 9.58
C THR A 89 1.84 -9.39 9.24
N TRP A 90 0.65 -9.11 9.77
CA TRP A 90 -0.03 -7.84 9.60
C TRP A 90 0.59 -6.80 10.53
N GLN A 91 1.74 -6.30 10.15
CA GLN A 91 2.48 -5.26 10.85
C GLN A 91 3.04 -4.26 9.86
N ASN A 92 3.18 -3.01 10.29
CA ASN A 92 3.69 -1.91 9.51
C ASN A 92 2.98 -1.74 8.16
N CYS A 93 1.64 -1.90 8.17
CA CYS A 93 0.82 -1.89 6.96
C CYS A 93 0.74 -0.52 6.29
N LEU A 94 0.97 0.55 7.05
CA LEU A 94 0.99 1.92 6.59
C LEU A 94 2.28 2.61 7.05
N TYR A 95 2.98 3.25 6.13
CA TYR A 95 4.20 3.97 6.43
C TYR A 95 4.43 5.13 5.45
N VAL A 96 5.28 6.06 5.84
CA VAL A 96 5.64 7.23 5.04
C VAL A 96 7.15 7.25 4.82
N VAL A 97 7.54 7.53 3.59
CA VAL A 97 8.95 7.71 3.21
C VAL A 97 9.16 9.10 2.62
N ASN A 98 10.40 9.57 2.68
CA ASN A 98 10.83 10.78 1.98
C ASN A 98 11.20 10.50 0.52
N GLY A 99 11.65 11.53 -0.21
CA GLY A 99 12.04 11.43 -1.62
C GLY A 99 13.25 10.54 -1.88
N ASP A 100 14.07 10.29 -0.89
CA ASP A 100 15.22 9.38 -0.96
C ASP A 100 14.86 7.92 -0.63
N GLY A 101 13.61 7.68 -0.19
CA GLY A 101 13.11 6.35 0.18
C GLY A 101 13.33 6.00 1.64
N GLU A 102 13.82 6.93 2.45
CA GLU A 102 14.02 6.72 3.88
C GLU A 102 12.67 6.73 4.61
N PRO A 103 12.37 5.76 5.50
CA PRO A 103 11.16 5.78 6.30
C PRO A 103 11.21 6.92 7.32
N ILE A 104 10.18 7.78 7.31
CA ILE A 104 10.05 8.92 8.22
C ILE A 104 8.93 8.75 9.24
N GLU A 105 7.92 7.97 8.91
CA GLU A 105 6.83 7.62 9.82
C GLU A 105 6.42 6.15 9.58
N ILE A 106 6.16 5.42 10.65
CA ILE A 106 5.59 4.07 10.60
C ILE A 106 4.33 4.07 11.47
N TRP A 107 3.18 3.78 10.87
CA TRP A 107 1.88 3.85 11.53
C TRP A 107 1.42 2.47 12.02
N ASP A 108 2.27 1.82 12.81
CA ASP A 108 2.02 0.49 13.40
C ASP A 108 0.76 0.45 14.27
N HIS A 109 0.41 1.56 14.91
CA HIS A 109 -0.82 1.71 15.68
C HIS A 109 -2.10 1.55 14.84
N LEU A 110 -2.00 1.62 13.49
CA LEU A 110 -3.10 1.38 12.56
C LEU A 110 -3.13 -0.06 12.00
N ASP A 111 -2.23 -0.93 12.42
CA ASP A 111 -2.16 -2.31 11.90
C ASP A 111 -3.44 -3.11 12.15
N TYR A 112 -4.21 -2.76 13.18
CA TYR A 112 -5.53 -3.36 13.44
C TYR A 112 -6.53 -3.21 12.28
N LEU A 113 -6.31 -2.22 11.41
CA LEU A 113 -7.11 -2.04 10.19
C LEU A 113 -6.86 -3.14 9.15
N CYS A 114 -5.78 -3.87 9.28
CA CYS A 114 -5.37 -4.91 8.34
C CYS A 114 -5.38 -6.31 8.97
N GLU A 115 -5.31 -6.37 10.29
CA GLU A 115 -5.16 -7.61 11.05
C GLU A 115 -6.37 -8.56 10.85
N GLY A 116 -6.05 -9.85 10.62
CA GLY A 116 -7.06 -10.90 10.44
C GLY A 116 -7.57 -11.02 9.01
N SER A 117 -6.92 -10.36 8.04
CA SER A 117 -7.26 -10.53 6.63
C SER A 117 -6.70 -11.84 6.08
N ASP A 118 -7.56 -12.72 5.56
CA ASP A 118 -7.15 -13.93 4.83
C ASP A 118 -6.87 -13.68 3.35
N GLY A 119 -7.15 -12.48 2.87
CA GLY A 119 -7.01 -12.09 1.48
C GLY A 119 -5.89 -11.07 1.24
N PRO A 120 -5.97 -10.32 0.13
CA PRO A 120 -4.95 -9.34 -0.23
C PRO A 120 -4.76 -8.20 0.77
N GLY A 121 -5.81 -7.81 1.51
CA GLY A 121 -5.74 -6.75 2.50
C GLY A 121 -5.90 -5.35 1.91
N PRO A 122 -5.17 -4.34 2.43
CA PRO A 122 -5.25 -2.97 1.94
C PRO A 122 -4.81 -2.90 0.47
N HIS A 123 -5.53 -2.08 -0.32
CA HIS A 123 -5.36 -2.08 -1.77
C HIS A 123 -4.96 -0.73 -2.35
N ARG A 124 -5.61 0.35 -1.92
CA ARG A 124 -5.38 1.69 -2.48
C ARG A 124 -5.35 2.75 -1.40
N ILE A 125 -4.54 3.77 -1.67
CA ILE A 125 -4.55 5.04 -0.95
C ILE A 125 -4.93 6.14 -1.92
N ARG A 126 -5.80 7.06 -1.49
CA ARG A 126 -6.15 8.28 -2.22
C ARG A 126 -6.28 9.44 -1.25
N ILE A 127 -5.94 10.63 -1.73
CA ILE A 127 -6.27 11.90 -1.09
C ILE A 127 -7.06 12.73 -2.11
N SER A 128 -8.15 13.31 -1.67
CA SER A 128 -8.96 14.16 -2.53
C SER A 128 -8.25 15.50 -2.78
N PRO A 129 -8.09 15.93 -4.02
CA PRO A 129 -7.55 17.25 -4.32
C PRO A 129 -8.51 18.39 -3.92
N TYR A 130 -9.72 18.06 -3.48
CA TYR A 130 -10.77 19.01 -3.07
C TYR A 130 -10.95 19.03 -1.55
N ASP A 131 -10.21 18.20 -0.81
CA ASP A 131 -10.28 18.13 0.63
C ASP A 131 -9.19 19.01 1.26
N PRO A 132 -9.55 20.14 1.93
CA PRO A 132 -8.55 21.02 2.53
C PRO A 132 -7.79 20.39 3.70
N GLU A 133 -8.31 19.30 4.28
CA GLU A 133 -7.67 18.54 5.36
C GLU A 133 -6.77 17.41 4.84
N ASN A 134 -6.75 17.19 3.52
CA ASN A 134 -5.95 16.15 2.87
C ASN A 134 -6.13 14.77 3.51
N ARG A 135 -7.37 14.43 3.93
CA ARG A 135 -7.66 13.14 4.57
C ARG A 135 -7.32 11.98 3.65
N ILE A 136 -6.76 10.95 4.26
CA ILE A 136 -6.30 9.76 3.56
C ILE A 136 -7.46 8.76 3.47
N TRP A 137 -7.75 8.32 2.26
CA TRP A 137 -8.74 7.29 2.00
C TRP A 137 -8.02 5.97 1.70
N LEU A 138 -8.20 4.99 2.57
CA LEU A 138 -7.63 3.65 2.45
C LEU A 138 -8.73 2.67 2.04
N VAL A 139 -8.60 2.06 0.87
CA VAL A 139 -9.47 0.99 0.40
C VAL A 139 -8.94 -0.34 0.87
N HIS A 140 -9.75 -1.08 1.62
CA HIS A 140 -9.42 -2.42 2.08
C HIS A 140 -10.28 -3.47 1.37
N GLU A 141 -9.68 -4.11 0.38
CA GLU A 141 -10.36 -5.06 -0.50
C GLU A 141 -11.02 -6.21 0.27
N THR A 142 -10.26 -6.92 1.10
CA THR A 142 -10.73 -8.15 1.76
C THR A 142 -11.77 -7.88 2.85
N PHE A 143 -11.70 -6.72 3.51
CA PHE A 143 -12.65 -6.37 4.56
C PHE A 143 -13.93 -5.73 4.04
N HIS A 144 -14.02 -5.48 2.72
CA HIS A 144 -15.14 -4.78 2.11
C HIS A 144 -15.35 -3.38 2.73
N GLN A 145 -14.23 -2.71 3.07
CA GLN A 145 -14.28 -1.43 3.81
C GLN A 145 -13.42 -0.36 3.16
N ILE A 146 -13.78 0.88 3.45
CA ILE A 146 -13.01 2.07 3.12
C ILE A 146 -12.86 2.87 4.40
N TYR A 147 -11.63 3.20 4.76
CA TYR A 147 -11.30 4.00 5.93
C TYR A 147 -10.91 5.42 5.51
N VAL A 148 -11.34 6.40 6.29
CA VAL A 148 -10.88 7.78 6.19
C VAL A 148 -10.01 8.05 7.39
N ILE A 149 -8.75 8.39 7.16
CA ILE A 149 -7.73 8.57 8.18
C ILE A 149 -7.28 10.03 8.15
N SER A 150 -6.97 10.61 9.30
CA SER A 150 -6.36 11.95 9.37
C SER A 150 -5.06 11.99 8.55
N ASN A 151 -4.70 13.16 8.02
CA ASN A 151 -3.50 13.27 7.16
C ASN A 151 -2.22 12.86 7.88
N ASP A 152 -2.13 13.13 9.18
CA ASP A 152 -0.99 12.75 10.03
C ASP A 152 -1.02 11.27 10.49
N GLY A 153 -2.02 10.50 10.05
CA GLY A 153 -2.17 9.10 10.42
C GLY A 153 -2.61 8.84 11.87
N SER A 154 -2.94 9.89 12.65
CA SER A 154 -3.17 9.75 14.10
C SER A 154 -4.51 9.10 14.45
N GLU A 155 -5.54 9.21 13.61
CA GLU A 155 -6.86 8.65 13.89
C GLU A 155 -7.64 8.24 12.65
N VAL A 156 -8.57 7.29 12.82
CA VAL A 156 -9.57 6.90 11.82
C VAL A 156 -10.81 7.76 12.02
N LEU A 157 -11.10 8.64 11.08
CA LEU A 157 -12.19 9.61 11.14
C LEU A 157 -13.54 9.03 10.71
N ALA A 158 -13.51 8.07 9.76
CA ALA A 158 -14.71 7.38 9.29
C ALA A 158 -14.37 6.01 8.72
N THR A 159 -15.38 5.13 8.75
CA THR A 159 -15.34 3.81 8.12
C THR A 159 -16.63 3.58 7.34
N TYR A 160 -16.49 3.17 6.09
CA TYR A 160 -17.60 2.78 5.23
C TYR A 160 -17.53 1.28 4.97
N GLY A 161 -18.70 0.63 4.88
CA GLY A 161 -18.81 -0.82 4.78
C GLY A 161 -18.70 -1.52 6.14
N GLU A 162 -18.95 -2.82 6.16
CA GLU A 162 -18.86 -3.65 7.36
C GLU A 162 -17.78 -4.73 7.18
N LYS A 163 -16.94 -4.90 8.22
CA LYS A 163 -15.79 -5.81 8.15
C LYS A 163 -16.19 -7.24 7.86
N LEU A 164 -15.69 -7.78 6.75
CA LEU A 164 -15.94 -9.15 6.27
C LEU A 164 -17.42 -9.42 5.88
N VAL A 165 -18.22 -8.38 5.70
CA VAL A 165 -19.61 -8.50 5.25
C VAL A 165 -19.75 -7.94 3.85
N PRO A 166 -19.67 -8.77 2.81
CA PRO A 166 -19.92 -8.32 1.44
C PRO A 166 -21.38 -8.03 1.22
N GLY A 167 -21.66 -7.07 0.34
CA GLY A 167 -23.02 -6.76 -0.09
C GLY A 167 -23.04 -5.84 -1.29
N ASP A 168 -24.20 -5.71 -1.92
CA ASP A 168 -24.44 -4.92 -3.12
C ASP A 168 -25.45 -3.77 -2.94
N ASP A 169 -25.82 -3.51 -1.68
CA ASP A 169 -26.69 -2.40 -1.30
C ASP A 169 -25.94 -1.05 -1.21
N GLU A 170 -26.58 -0.05 -0.63
CA GLU A 170 -26.07 1.33 -0.54
C GLU A 170 -24.97 1.50 0.55
N THR A 171 -24.81 0.52 1.43
CA THR A 171 -23.94 0.59 2.62
C THR A 171 -22.83 -0.44 2.62
N HIS A 172 -22.91 -1.45 1.78
CA HIS A 172 -21.93 -2.53 1.67
C HIS A 172 -21.19 -2.52 0.33
N PHE A 173 -20.02 -3.13 0.33
CA PHE A 173 -19.17 -3.28 -0.85
C PHE A 173 -18.89 -4.76 -1.14
N GLY A 174 -18.60 -5.06 -2.41
CA GLY A 174 -18.13 -6.35 -2.87
C GLY A 174 -16.67 -6.30 -3.31
N ARG A 175 -15.75 -6.16 -2.37
CA ARG A 175 -14.30 -6.01 -2.60
C ARG A 175 -13.97 -4.76 -3.41
N PRO A 176 -14.10 -3.58 -2.80
CA PRO A 176 -13.79 -2.30 -3.43
C PRO A 176 -12.31 -2.22 -3.82
N GLN A 177 -12.01 -1.54 -4.93
CA GLN A 177 -10.67 -1.51 -5.52
C GLN A 177 -10.04 -0.13 -5.55
N ASP A 178 -10.81 0.90 -5.85
CA ASP A 178 -10.29 2.27 -6.01
C ASP A 178 -11.37 3.31 -5.75
N ILE A 179 -10.94 4.57 -5.58
CA ILE A 179 -11.79 5.73 -5.33
C ILE A 179 -11.37 6.87 -6.24
N ALA A 180 -12.34 7.64 -6.72
CA ALA A 180 -12.13 8.91 -7.37
C ALA A 180 -13.03 9.99 -6.75
N PHE A 181 -12.57 11.24 -6.79
CA PHE A 181 -13.27 12.38 -6.21
C PHE A 181 -13.70 13.35 -7.29
N LEU A 182 -14.90 13.91 -7.14
CA LEU A 182 -15.43 14.95 -8.01
C LEU A 182 -15.38 16.32 -7.32
N PRO A 183 -15.29 17.41 -8.12
CA PRO A 183 -15.23 18.78 -7.56
C PRO A 183 -16.48 19.18 -6.78
N ASP A 184 -17.60 18.53 -7.02
CA ASP A 184 -18.89 18.78 -6.37
C ASP A 184 -19.07 18.01 -5.05
N GLY A 185 -18.04 17.28 -4.61
CA GLY A 185 -18.01 16.53 -3.37
C GLY A 185 -18.44 15.08 -3.48
N ARG A 186 -18.91 14.64 -4.65
CA ARG A 186 -19.25 13.23 -4.87
C ARG A 186 -18.01 12.37 -4.93
N ILE A 187 -18.16 11.13 -4.47
CA ILE A 187 -17.12 10.13 -4.45
C ILE A 187 -17.56 8.94 -5.30
N LEU A 188 -16.70 8.51 -6.21
CA LEU A 188 -16.92 7.31 -7.01
C LEU A 188 -16.07 6.19 -6.46
N ILE A 189 -16.66 5.03 -6.23
CA ILE A 189 -16.00 3.85 -5.71
C ILE A 189 -16.07 2.75 -6.77
N ALA A 190 -14.91 2.25 -7.17
CA ALA A 190 -14.81 1.07 -8.02
C ALA A 190 -15.05 -0.18 -7.15
N ASP A 191 -16.31 -0.58 -7.03
CA ASP A 191 -16.74 -1.75 -6.28
C ASP A 191 -16.86 -2.96 -7.22
N GLY A 192 -15.70 -3.45 -7.66
CA GLY A 192 -15.59 -4.16 -8.92
C GLY A 192 -15.40 -5.65 -8.86
N LEU A 193 -14.76 -6.25 -7.87
CA LEU A 193 -14.42 -7.67 -7.95
C LEU A 193 -15.64 -8.59 -7.79
N ASP A 194 -16.53 -8.29 -6.87
CA ASP A 194 -17.71 -9.11 -6.64
C ASP A 194 -18.98 -8.44 -7.19
N ASN A 195 -19.11 -7.11 -7.06
CA ASN A 195 -20.32 -6.39 -7.43
C ASN A 195 -20.32 -5.85 -8.86
N HIS A 196 -19.16 -5.76 -9.53
CA HIS A 196 -19.05 -5.29 -10.91
C HIS A 196 -19.72 -3.94 -11.17
N ARG A 197 -19.64 -3.00 -10.20
CA ARG A 197 -20.31 -1.69 -10.27
C ARG A 197 -19.36 -0.54 -9.95
N VAL A 198 -19.78 0.65 -10.33
CA VAL A 198 -19.27 1.92 -9.78
C VAL A 198 -20.36 2.49 -8.89
N MET A 199 -20.04 2.69 -7.63
CA MET A 199 -20.92 3.31 -6.66
C MET A 199 -20.64 4.81 -6.58
N ILE A 200 -21.66 5.63 -6.43
CA ILE A 200 -21.55 7.09 -6.28
C ILE A 200 -22.14 7.46 -4.92
N MET A 201 -21.32 8.13 -4.11
CA MET A 201 -21.69 8.66 -2.80
C MET A 201 -21.63 10.17 -2.80
#